data_d9679f00f57391eeba96eaf60f107b44
#
_entry.id   d9679f00f57391eeba96eaf60f107b44
#
_cell.length_a   1.000
_cell.length_b   1.000
_cell.length_c   1.000
_cell.angle_alpha   90.00
_cell.angle_beta   90.00
_cell.angle_gamma   90.00
#
_symmetry.space_group_name_H-M   'P 1'
#
loop_
_entity.id
_entity.type
_entity.pdbx_description
1 polymer ?
#
loop_
_entity_poly.entity_id
_entity_poly.type
_entity_poly.pdbx_seq_one_letter_code
_entity_poly.pdbx_strand_id
1 'polypeptide(L)'
;MTTPQVPLFIPSQVCTIVGKDPGTTSPDVCMDLVQTDLRKDGVSAPDVPANAGLPQVVADAKQKGIDLKLVVLDQNPAIDTPLRDIATEVGRENPGSTVLVLSPSFAGTYSATFDRVTLEAGQDIAKVSGTPVVASQNFVNELTTPHFPWTPFTLVLVVGVAGAAVATRLLQVRARKRSVPETPVAAAN
;
A
#
# COMPACT_ATOMS: atom_id res chain seq x y z
N MET A 1 1.04 17.47 -24.71
CA MET A 1 -0.33 17.41 -24.13
C MET A 1 -0.16 17.39 -22.62
N THR A 2 -0.38 18.51 -21.95
CA THR A 2 -0.36 18.61 -20.49
C THR A 2 -1.65 17.97 -19.97
N THR A 3 -1.55 16.82 -19.31
CA THR A 3 -2.67 16.23 -18.56
C THR A 3 -3.12 17.25 -17.50
N PRO A 4 -4.43 17.53 -17.38
CA PRO A 4 -4.91 18.40 -16.33
C PRO A 4 -4.56 17.76 -14.98
N GLN A 5 -3.72 18.46 -14.21
CA GLN A 5 -3.41 18.03 -12.84
C GLN A 5 -4.59 18.38 -11.96
N VAL A 6 -5.12 17.37 -11.26
CA VAL A 6 -6.10 17.61 -10.20
C VAL A 6 -5.41 18.44 -9.12
N PRO A 7 -5.99 19.56 -8.68
CA PRO A 7 -5.40 20.34 -7.60
C PRO A 7 -5.35 19.50 -6.32
N LEU A 8 -4.17 19.44 -5.70
CA LEU A 8 -3.98 18.78 -4.40
C LEU A 8 -4.42 19.74 -3.30
N PHE A 9 -5.05 19.20 -2.27
CA PHE A 9 -5.40 19.96 -1.09
C PHE A 9 -4.38 19.76 0.02
N ILE A 10 -3.52 20.75 0.23
CA ILE A 10 -2.55 20.74 1.32
C ILE A 10 -3.16 21.45 2.54
N PRO A 11 -3.35 20.75 3.66
CA PRO A 11 -3.95 21.32 4.85
C PRO A 11 -2.95 22.23 5.59
N SER A 12 -3.45 23.26 6.24
CA SER A 12 -2.60 24.24 6.97
C SER A 12 -1.83 23.61 8.15
N GLN A 13 -2.25 22.44 8.63
CA GLN A 13 -1.54 21.66 9.67
C GLN A 13 -0.09 21.32 9.28
N VAL A 14 0.22 21.29 7.98
CA VAL A 14 1.61 21.10 7.52
C VAL A 14 2.55 22.20 8.01
N CYS A 15 2.02 23.38 8.35
CA CYS A 15 2.83 24.49 8.85
C CYS A 15 3.31 24.29 10.29
N THR A 16 2.53 23.62 11.13
CA THR A 16 2.90 23.41 12.54
C THR A 16 4.15 22.52 12.67
N ILE A 17 4.32 21.53 11.80
CA ILE A 17 5.46 20.61 11.86
C ILE A 17 6.80 21.28 11.50
N VAL A 18 6.75 22.36 10.73
CA VAL A 18 7.93 23.17 10.36
C VAL A 18 8.03 24.47 11.18
N GLY A 19 7.30 24.54 12.30
CA GLY A 19 7.35 25.67 13.24
C GLY A 19 6.77 26.98 12.71
N LYS A 20 5.80 26.91 11.79
CA LYS A 20 5.11 28.06 11.23
C LYS A 20 3.66 28.14 11.73
N ASP A 21 3.18 29.38 11.85
CA ASP A 21 1.77 29.62 12.19
C ASP A 21 0.87 29.33 10.96
N PRO A 22 -0.06 28.36 11.05
CA PRO A 22 -0.96 28.03 9.96
C PRO A 22 -1.97 29.14 9.62
N GLY A 23 -2.15 30.12 10.50
CA GLY A 23 -3.05 31.28 10.25
C GLY A 23 -2.39 32.38 9.42
N THR A 24 -1.06 32.42 9.37
CA THR A 24 -0.29 33.51 8.72
C THR A 24 0.61 33.04 7.58
N THR A 25 0.88 31.75 7.49
CA THR A 25 1.76 31.16 6.46
C THR A 25 0.94 30.29 5.51
N SER A 26 1.16 30.45 4.20
CA SER A 26 0.47 29.60 3.23
C SER A 26 0.98 28.16 3.28
N PRO A 27 0.12 27.16 3.03
CA PRO A 27 0.53 25.75 2.99
C PRO A 27 1.66 25.46 2.00
N ASP A 28 1.71 26.17 0.86
CA ASP A 28 2.76 25.97 -0.15
C ASP A 28 4.15 26.32 0.41
N VAL A 29 4.27 27.46 1.11
CA VAL A 29 5.53 27.84 1.79
C VAL A 29 5.92 26.81 2.84
N CYS A 30 4.95 26.27 3.56
CA CYS A 30 5.20 25.23 4.56
C CYS A 30 5.67 23.92 3.90
N MET A 31 5.11 23.55 2.74
CA MET A 31 5.56 22.39 1.96
C MET A 31 7.01 22.55 1.46
N ASP A 32 7.43 23.74 1.03
CA ASP A 32 8.84 24.00 0.68
C ASP A 32 9.79 23.76 1.85
N LEU A 33 9.37 24.09 3.08
CA LEU A 33 10.12 23.80 4.30
C LEU A 33 10.14 22.30 4.60
N VAL A 34 8.99 21.61 4.47
CA VAL A 34 8.92 20.14 4.57
C VAL A 34 9.89 19.48 3.60
N GLN A 35 9.91 19.90 2.33
CA GLN A 35 10.86 19.38 1.34
C GLN A 35 12.31 19.65 1.74
N THR A 36 12.57 20.78 2.38
CA THR A 36 13.92 21.11 2.88
C THR A 36 14.34 20.17 4.02
N ASP A 37 13.44 19.82 4.94
CA ASP A 37 13.70 18.86 6.00
C ASP A 37 13.91 17.45 5.43
N LEU A 38 13.04 17.02 4.52
CA LEU A 38 13.15 15.71 3.85
C LEU A 38 14.47 15.51 3.10
N ARG A 39 15.08 16.60 2.60
CA ARG A 39 16.42 16.53 1.95
C ARG A 39 17.56 16.31 2.94
N LYS A 40 17.39 16.61 4.24
CA LYS A 40 18.42 16.42 5.26
C LYS A 40 18.56 14.95 5.66
N ASP A 41 17.47 14.37 6.16
CA ASP A 41 17.46 13.02 6.74
C ASP A 41 16.25 12.17 6.35
N GLY A 42 15.40 12.66 5.43
CA GLY A 42 14.20 11.97 4.97
C GLY A 42 13.01 12.13 5.90
N VAL A 43 13.08 13.00 6.91
CA VAL A 43 12.02 13.19 7.91
C VAL A 43 11.63 14.66 8.00
N SER A 44 10.32 14.94 8.04
CA SER A 44 9.76 16.22 8.48
C SER A 44 8.69 15.94 9.53
N ALA A 45 8.99 16.29 10.77
CA ALA A 45 8.15 15.98 11.92
C ALA A 45 8.38 17.01 13.03
N PRO A 46 7.40 17.20 13.94
CA PRO A 46 7.63 18.00 15.14
C PRO A 46 8.82 17.48 15.96
N ASP A 47 9.61 18.40 16.50
CA ASP A 47 10.75 18.05 17.37
C ASP A 47 10.24 17.64 18.77
N VAL A 48 9.80 16.41 18.87
CA VAL A 48 9.32 15.79 20.12
C VAL A 48 9.98 14.42 20.31
N PRO A 49 10.19 13.97 21.59
CA PRO A 49 10.86 12.70 21.88
C PRO A 49 10.26 11.49 21.16
N ALA A 50 8.94 11.49 20.90
CA ALA A 50 8.25 10.42 20.19
C ALA A 50 8.72 10.25 18.73
N ASN A 51 9.32 11.26 18.14
CA ASN A 51 9.77 11.29 16.74
C ASN A 51 11.29 11.07 16.60
N ALA A 52 12.06 11.08 17.71
CA ALA A 52 13.52 11.03 17.68
C ALA A 52 14.11 9.80 16.97
N GLY A 53 13.35 8.69 16.88
CA GLY A 53 13.77 7.47 16.19
C GLY A 53 13.45 7.43 14.69
N LEU A 54 12.75 8.41 14.12
CA LEU A 54 12.32 8.39 12.71
C LEU A 54 13.49 8.40 11.71
N PRO A 55 14.57 9.18 11.90
CA PRO A 55 15.72 9.13 10.99
C PRO A 55 16.37 7.75 10.93
N GLN A 56 16.37 7.00 12.06
CA GLN A 56 16.86 5.63 12.07
C GLN A 56 15.98 4.71 11.24
N VAL A 57 14.64 4.86 11.29
CA VAL A 57 13.72 4.08 10.45
C VAL A 57 13.97 4.35 8.95
N VAL A 58 14.23 5.60 8.57
CA VAL A 58 14.60 5.95 7.18
C VAL A 58 15.92 5.28 6.78
N ALA A 59 16.90 5.28 7.65
CA ALA A 59 18.19 4.63 7.41
C ALA A 59 18.03 3.10 7.25
N ASP A 60 17.20 2.46 8.08
CA ASP A 60 16.92 1.02 8.01
C ASP A 60 16.11 0.66 6.75
N ALA A 61 15.15 1.51 6.35
CA ALA A 61 14.42 1.35 5.10
C ALA A 61 15.35 1.42 3.88
N LYS A 62 16.31 2.34 3.91
CA LYS A 62 17.32 2.46 2.85
C LYS A 62 18.19 1.21 2.72
N GLN A 63 18.55 0.55 3.83
CA GLN A 63 19.26 -0.74 3.80
C GLN A 63 18.42 -1.86 3.15
N LYS A 64 17.09 -1.75 3.21
CA LYS A 64 16.15 -2.64 2.54
C LYS A 64 15.84 -2.22 1.07
N GLY A 65 16.52 -1.21 0.55
CA GLY A 65 16.34 -0.70 -0.81
C GLY A 65 15.15 0.25 -0.99
N ILE A 66 14.59 0.80 0.10
CA ILE A 66 13.45 1.71 0.08
C ILE A 66 13.95 3.13 0.40
N ASP A 67 13.84 4.06 -0.56
CA ASP A 67 14.03 5.48 -0.29
C ASP A 67 12.76 6.04 0.38
N LEU A 68 12.73 5.97 1.71
CA LEU A 68 11.58 6.37 2.51
C LEU A 68 11.64 7.87 2.83
N LYS A 69 10.50 8.56 2.65
CA LYS A 69 10.26 9.92 3.13
C LYS A 69 9.12 9.89 4.15
N LEU A 70 9.36 10.46 5.32
CA LEU A 70 8.40 10.48 6.42
C LEU A 70 7.96 11.92 6.72
N VAL A 71 6.64 12.13 6.74
CA VAL A 71 6.04 13.38 7.22
C VAL A 71 5.10 13.03 8.37
N VAL A 72 5.25 13.70 9.51
CA VAL A 72 4.40 13.46 10.69
C VAL A 72 3.69 14.74 11.08
N LEU A 73 2.36 14.74 10.96
CA LEU A 73 1.51 15.81 11.45
C LEU A 73 1.22 15.60 12.94
N ASP A 74 1.20 16.69 13.72
CA ASP A 74 0.86 16.69 15.14
C ASP A 74 -0.66 16.64 15.39
N GLN A 75 -1.46 16.98 14.37
CA GLN A 75 -2.92 17.01 14.43
C GLN A 75 -3.54 16.31 13.22
N ASN A 76 -4.73 15.72 13.43
CA ASN A 76 -5.51 15.19 12.33
C ASN A 76 -6.12 16.32 11.49
N PRO A 77 -6.05 16.26 10.17
CA PRO A 77 -6.97 17.02 9.34
C PRO A 77 -8.41 16.51 9.51
N ALA A 78 -9.39 17.26 9.00
CA ALA A 78 -10.80 16.88 9.12
C ALA A 78 -11.15 15.51 8.50
N ILE A 79 -10.40 15.11 7.47
CA ILE A 79 -10.49 13.82 6.77
C ILE A 79 -9.08 13.33 6.41
N ASP A 80 -8.94 12.09 5.99
CA ASP A 80 -7.65 11.47 5.67
C ASP A 80 -7.07 11.83 4.29
N THR A 81 -7.92 12.24 3.34
CA THR A 81 -7.52 12.55 1.96
C THR A 81 -6.33 13.50 1.85
N PRO A 82 -6.25 14.61 2.63
CA PRO A 82 -5.11 15.53 2.60
C PRO A 82 -3.75 14.88 2.87
N LEU A 83 -3.68 13.79 3.63
CA LEU A 83 -2.41 13.10 3.88
C LEU A 83 -1.89 12.45 2.59
N ARG A 84 -2.79 11.93 1.75
CA ARG A 84 -2.43 11.40 0.43
C ARG A 84 -1.98 12.51 -0.52
N ASP A 85 -2.61 13.68 -0.43
CA ASP A 85 -2.22 14.83 -1.24
C ASP A 85 -0.82 15.31 -0.87
N ILE A 86 -0.50 15.41 0.43
CA ILE A 86 0.86 15.69 0.93
C ILE A 86 1.82 14.60 0.42
N ALA A 87 1.48 13.31 0.57
CA ALA A 87 2.33 12.22 0.12
C ALA A 87 2.61 12.29 -1.39
N THR A 88 1.60 12.65 -2.19
CA THR A 88 1.73 12.81 -3.64
C THR A 88 2.63 13.97 -4.00
N GLU A 89 2.49 15.12 -3.33
CA GLU A 89 3.32 16.29 -3.56
C GLU A 89 4.78 16.02 -3.19
N VAL A 90 5.03 15.40 -2.02
CA VAL A 90 6.38 14.98 -1.62
C VAL A 90 6.97 14.01 -2.64
N GLY A 91 6.18 13.04 -3.12
CA GLY A 91 6.65 12.05 -4.10
C GLY A 91 6.95 12.64 -5.48
N ARG A 92 6.26 13.70 -5.89
CA ARG A 92 6.55 14.42 -7.13
C ARG A 92 7.91 15.11 -7.10
N GLU A 93 8.23 15.73 -5.96
CA GLU A 93 9.52 16.40 -5.71
C GLU A 93 10.68 15.42 -5.46
N ASN A 94 10.37 14.16 -5.07
CA ASN A 94 11.35 13.12 -4.76
C ASN A 94 11.09 11.87 -5.63
N PRO A 95 11.42 11.88 -6.93
CA PRO A 95 11.16 10.75 -7.82
C PRO A 95 11.81 9.46 -7.35
N GLY A 96 11.05 8.37 -7.36
CA GLY A 96 11.51 7.05 -6.91
C GLY A 96 11.39 6.79 -5.42
N SER A 97 11.06 7.80 -4.61
CA SER A 97 10.83 7.61 -3.18
C SER A 97 9.49 6.95 -2.87
N THR A 98 9.41 6.34 -1.70
CA THR A 98 8.18 5.92 -1.05
C THR A 98 7.88 6.87 0.10
N VAL A 99 6.69 7.45 0.12
CA VAL A 99 6.30 8.46 1.08
C VAL A 99 5.26 7.91 2.03
N LEU A 100 5.46 8.13 3.31
CA LEU A 100 4.48 7.88 4.37
C LEU A 100 4.21 9.19 5.12
N VAL A 101 2.97 9.60 5.14
CA VAL A 101 2.48 10.74 5.92
C VAL A 101 1.61 10.20 7.05
N LEU A 102 1.94 10.57 8.26
CA LEU A 102 1.23 10.14 9.48
C LEU A 102 0.57 11.33 10.16
N SER A 103 -0.57 11.09 10.77
CA SER A 103 -1.18 11.94 11.79
C SER A 103 -1.69 11.04 12.93
N PRO A 104 -2.19 11.58 14.05
CA PRO A 104 -2.57 10.75 15.19
C PRO A 104 -3.52 9.60 14.89
N SER A 105 -4.39 9.72 13.85
CA SER A 105 -5.38 8.68 13.51
C SER A 105 -5.42 8.32 12.04
N PHE A 106 -4.65 9.01 11.19
CA PHE A 106 -4.69 8.79 9.76
C PHE A 106 -3.28 8.55 9.20
N ALA A 107 -3.23 7.88 8.07
CA ALA A 107 -2.00 7.74 7.28
C ALA A 107 -2.32 7.96 5.80
N GLY A 108 -1.36 8.51 5.07
CA GLY A 108 -1.41 8.66 3.62
C GLY A 108 -0.11 8.18 3.01
N THR A 109 -0.17 7.59 1.83
CA THR A 109 0.99 7.00 1.18
C THR A 109 1.07 7.33 -0.29
N TYR A 110 2.31 7.39 -0.80
CA TYR A 110 2.61 7.47 -2.22
C TYR A 110 3.87 6.64 -2.52
N SER A 111 3.89 5.95 -3.65
CA SER A 111 5.10 5.36 -4.21
C SER A 111 4.95 5.17 -5.71
N ALA A 112 6.06 5.27 -6.44
CA ALA A 112 6.15 4.89 -7.85
C ALA A 112 6.62 3.43 -8.04
N THR A 113 7.13 2.80 -6.98
CA THR A 113 7.73 1.44 -7.01
C THR A 113 6.83 0.35 -6.45
N PHE A 114 6.05 0.67 -5.42
CA PHE A 114 5.12 -0.28 -4.82
C PHE A 114 3.72 -0.12 -5.40
N ASP A 115 3.03 -1.23 -5.60
CA ASP A 115 1.63 -1.21 -6.01
C ASP A 115 0.72 -0.70 -4.89
N ARG A 116 -0.49 -0.28 -5.29
CA ARG A 116 -1.44 0.34 -4.38
C ARG A 116 -1.92 -0.58 -3.26
N VAL A 117 -2.07 -1.87 -3.55
CA VAL A 117 -2.55 -2.85 -2.56
C VAL A 117 -1.53 -3.01 -1.44
N THR A 118 -0.25 -3.12 -1.79
CA THR A 118 0.85 -3.20 -0.83
C THR A 118 0.95 -1.92 0.01
N LEU A 119 0.83 -0.75 -0.62
CA LEU A 119 0.85 0.53 0.10
C LEU A 119 -0.33 0.68 1.07
N GLU A 120 -1.54 0.29 0.66
CA GLU A 120 -2.74 0.36 1.51
C GLU A 120 -2.65 -0.63 2.68
N ALA A 121 -2.14 -1.83 2.47
CA ALA A 121 -1.88 -2.78 3.56
C ALA A 121 -0.91 -2.21 4.59
N GLY A 122 0.21 -1.64 4.15
CA GLY A 122 1.16 -0.97 5.04
C GLY A 122 0.57 0.25 5.75
N GLN A 123 -0.25 1.05 5.05
CA GLN A 123 -0.96 2.20 5.60
C GLN A 123 -1.94 1.80 6.71
N ASP A 124 -2.69 0.71 6.52
CA ASP A 124 -3.66 0.24 7.51
C ASP A 124 -2.97 -0.25 8.80
N ILE A 125 -1.83 -0.93 8.67
CA ILE A 125 -1.02 -1.32 9.83
C ILE A 125 -0.43 -0.09 10.53
N ALA A 126 0.03 0.91 9.78
CA ALA A 126 0.58 2.14 10.34
C ALA A 126 -0.44 2.92 11.17
N LYS A 127 -1.70 3.02 10.73
CA LYS A 127 -2.80 3.73 11.43
C LYS A 127 -3.09 3.21 12.84
N VAL A 128 -2.91 1.92 13.07
CA VAL A 128 -3.20 1.28 14.37
C VAL A 128 -1.99 1.20 15.29
N SER A 129 -0.86 1.74 14.88
CA SER A 129 0.40 1.71 15.63
C SER A 129 0.47 2.90 16.59
N GLY A 130 0.90 2.67 17.83
CA GLY A 130 0.79 3.64 18.91
C GLY A 130 1.73 4.86 18.83
N THR A 131 2.85 4.79 18.07
CA THR A 131 3.79 5.90 17.91
C THR A 131 4.25 6.02 16.46
N PRO A 132 4.64 7.23 15.98
CA PRO A 132 5.12 7.41 14.62
C PRO A 132 6.30 6.51 14.24
N VAL A 133 7.21 6.25 15.17
CA VAL A 133 8.36 5.35 14.96
C VAL A 133 7.88 3.92 14.71
N VAL A 134 7.01 3.38 15.57
CA VAL A 134 6.48 2.01 15.43
C VAL A 134 5.61 1.91 14.17
N ALA A 135 4.79 2.93 13.89
CA ALA A 135 3.98 3.02 12.67
C ALA A 135 4.85 2.92 11.42
N SER A 136 5.92 3.70 11.36
CA SER A 136 6.84 3.72 10.22
C SER A 136 7.62 2.40 10.08
N GLN A 137 8.05 1.78 11.19
CA GLN A 137 8.69 0.46 11.18
C GLN A 137 7.76 -0.62 10.65
N ASN A 138 6.50 -0.64 11.13
CA ASN A 138 5.50 -1.59 10.70
C ASN A 138 5.16 -1.42 9.21
N PHE A 139 5.06 -0.17 8.74
CA PHE A 139 4.88 0.14 7.33
C PHE A 139 6.03 -0.44 6.48
N VAL A 140 7.28 -0.17 6.83
CA VAL A 140 8.45 -0.69 6.11
C VAL A 140 8.49 -2.22 6.14
N ASN A 141 8.15 -2.84 7.26
CA ASN A 141 8.10 -4.30 7.37
C ASN A 141 7.04 -4.89 6.45
N GLU A 142 5.85 -4.29 6.38
CA GLU A 142 4.79 -4.74 5.48
C GLU A 142 5.21 -4.64 4.01
N LEU A 143 5.83 -3.53 3.59
CA LEU A 143 6.33 -3.37 2.23
C LEU A 143 7.40 -4.41 1.84
N THR A 144 8.12 -4.95 2.81
CA THR A 144 9.18 -5.94 2.59
C THR A 144 8.74 -7.38 2.85
N THR A 145 7.51 -7.57 3.34
CA THR A 145 6.95 -8.91 3.58
C THR A 145 6.53 -9.55 2.25
N PRO A 146 7.04 -10.74 1.90
CA PRO A 146 6.62 -11.41 0.68
C PRO A 146 5.16 -11.84 0.79
N HIS A 147 4.31 -11.29 -0.03
CA HIS A 147 2.91 -11.71 -0.12
C HIS A 147 2.78 -13.03 -0.89
N PHE A 148 1.89 -13.90 -0.39
CA PHE A 148 1.61 -15.17 -1.08
C PHE A 148 1.06 -14.90 -2.49
N PRO A 149 1.60 -15.54 -3.55
CA PRO A 149 1.20 -15.27 -4.92
C PRO A 149 -0.17 -15.92 -5.25
N TRP A 150 -1.24 -15.30 -4.79
CA TRP A 150 -2.61 -15.81 -4.95
C TRP A 150 -3.03 -15.98 -6.40
N THR A 151 -2.61 -15.10 -7.31
CA THR A 151 -2.98 -15.15 -8.73
C THR A 151 -2.51 -16.43 -9.42
N PRO A 152 -1.20 -16.79 -9.43
CA PRO A 152 -0.77 -18.05 -10.01
C PRO A 152 -1.34 -19.27 -9.29
N PHE A 153 -1.51 -19.21 -7.96
CA PHE A 153 -2.14 -20.29 -7.19
C PHE A 153 -3.59 -20.52 -7.63
N THR A 154 -4.39 -19.47 -7.77
CA THR A 154 -5.78 -19.55 -8.24
C THR A 154 -5.86 -20.09 -9.68
N LEU A 155 -4.95 -19.67 -10.57
CA LEU A 155 -4.87 -20.20 -11.92
C LEU A 155 -4.62 -21.71 -11.96
N VAL A 156 -3.65 -22.18 -11.19
CA VAL A 156 -3.34 -23.62 -11.07
C VAL A 156 -4.55 -24.38 -10.53
N LEU A 157 -5.23 -23.85 -9.53
CA LEU A 157 -6.42 -24.47 -8.93
C LEU A 157 -7.57 -24.54 -9.95
N VAL A 158 -7.85 -23.48 -10.70
CA VAL A 158 -8.90 -23.44 -11.73
C VAL A 158 -8.61 -24.45 -12.84
N VAL A 159 -7.38 -24.48 -13.35
CA VAL A 159 -6.95 -25.47 -14.37
C VAL A 159 -7.06 -26.89 -13.84
N GLY A 160 -6.67 -27.14 -12.60
CA GLY A 160 -6.80 -28.44 -11.96
C GLY A 160 -8.25 -28.91 -11.85
N VAL A 161 -9.16 -28.03 -11.40
CA VAL A 161 -10.59 -28.32 -11.30
C VAL A 161 -11.20 -28.59 -12.69
N ALA A 162 -10.88 -27.76 -13.68
CA ALA A 162 -11.34 -27.95 -15.05
C ALA A 162 -10.86 -29.30 -15.64
N GLY A 163 -9.58 -29.63 -15.43
CA GLY A 163 -9.01 -30.92 -15.84
C GLY A 163 -9.70 -32.11 -15.17
N ALA A 164 -9.95 -32.04 -13.87
CA ALA A 164 -10.68 -33.07 -13.13
C ALA A 164 -12.13 -33.25 -13.65
N ALA A 165 -12.83 -32.15 -13.95
CA ALA A 165 -14.18 -32.19 -14.52
C ALA A 165 -14.19 -32.88 -15.90
N VAL A 166 -13.24 -32.54 -16.78
CA VAL A 166 -13.07 -33.16 -18.09
C VAL A 166 -12.78 -34.65 -17.96
N ALA A 167 -11.82 -35.03 -17.09
CA ALA A 167 -11.47 -36.42 -16.84
C ALA A 167 -12.66 -37.23 -16.34
N THR A 168 -13.40 -36.70 -15.38
CA THR A 168 -14.64 -37.32 -14.85
C THR A 168 -15.66 -37.53 -15.96
N ARG A 169 -15.86 -36.52 -16.81
CA ARG A 169 -16.79 -36.63 -17.94
C ARG A 169 -16.39 -37.69 -18.94
N LEU A 170 -15.10 -37.76 -19.28
CA LEU A 170 -14.58 -38.78 -20.18
C LEU A 170 -14.76 -40.22 -19.62
N LEU A 171 -14.47 -40.39 -18.29
CA LEU A 171 -14.68 -41.67 -17.62
C LEU A 171 -16.16 -42.09 -17.62
N GLN A 172 -17.09 -41.17 -17.36
CA GLN A 172 -18.52 -41.42 -17.42
C GLN A 172 -19.00 -41.85 -18.83
N VAL A 173 -18.53 -41.15 -19.87
CA VAL A 173 -18.85 -41.51 -21.25
C VAL A 173 -18.32 -42.89 -21.61
N ARG A 174 -17.09 -43.22 -21.21
CA ARG A 174 -16.49 -44.57 -21.43
C ARG A 174 -17.26 -45.65 -20.67
N ALA A 175 -17.63 -45.40 -19.41
CA ALA A 175 -18.42 -46.35 -18.61
C ALA A 175 -19.80 -46.61 -19.26
N ARG A 176 -20.50 -45.61 -19.73
CA ARG A 176 -21.80 -45.75 -20.44
C ARG A 176 -21.69 -46.57 -21.72
N LYS A 177 -20.60 -46.45 -22.49
CA LYS A 177 -20.37 -47.23 -23.70
C LYS A 177 -20.09 -48.72 -23.41
N ARG A 178 -19.62 -49.06 -22.22
CA ARG A 178 -19.36 -50.47 -21.80
C ARG A 178 -20.58 -51.14 -21.19
N SER A 179 -21.58 -50.37 -20.74
CA SER A 179 -22.79 -50.90 -20.10
C SER A 179 -23.99 -50.97 -21.08
N VAL A 180 -23.75 -51.32 -22.36
CA VAL A 180 -24.86 -51.71 -23.29
C VAL A 180 -25.37 -53.07 -22.81
N PRO A 181 -26.66 -53.16 -22.40
CA PRO A 181 -27.20 -54.43 -21.95
C PRO A 181 -27.25 -55.42 -23.12
N GLU A 182 -26.73 -56.65 -22.94
CA GLU A 182 -27.10 -57.75 -23.81
C GLU A 182 -28.60 -57.93 -23.78
N THR A 183 -29.21 -57.80 -24.94
CA THR A 183 -30.65 -58.03 -25.13
C THR A 183 -30.93 -59.49 -24.72
N PRO A 184 -31.88 -59.80 -23.81
CA PRO A 184 -32.22 -61.17 -23.51
C PRO A 184 -32.87 -61.77 -24.73
N VAL A 185 -32.24 -62.80 -25.27
CA VAL A 185 -32.84 -63.66 -26.34
C VAL A 185 -34.11 -64.25 -25.77
N ALA A 186 -35.26 -63.82 -26.31
CA ALA A 186 -36.57 -64.43 -26.02
C ALA A 186 -36.53 -65.92 -26.41
N ALA A 187 -36.64 -66.81 -25.44
CA ALA A 187 -36.87 -68.20 -25.69
C ALA A 187 -38.24 -68.37 -26.34
N ALA A 188 -38.21 -68.71 -27.61
CA ALA A 188 -39.43 -69.18 -28.35
C ALA A 188 -39.74 -70.57 -27.87
N ASN A 189 -40.97 -70.76 -27.39
CA ASN A 189 -41.59 -72.03 -27.15
C ASN A 189 -42.72 -72.20 -28.24
#